data_aee7b89caab63b4131c75698f1e2c956
#
_entry.id   aee7b89caab63b4131c75698f1e2c956
#
_cell.length_a   1.000
_cell.length_b   1.000
_cell.length_c   1.000
_cell.angle_alpha   90.00
_cell.angle_beta   90.00
_cell.angle_gamma   90.00
#
_symmetry.space_group_name_H-M   'P 1'
#
loop_
_entity.id
_entity.type
_entity.pdbx_description
1 polymer ?
#
loop_
_entity_poly.entity_id
_entity_poly.type
_entity_poly.pdbx_seq_one_letter_code
_entity_poly.pdbx_strand_id
1 'polypeptide(L)'
;VDAFSGPRQTIRFVVQGTGLIYEFDEKEKHLTRIDKTTHSGYNFSSHRFYRNNILYSIGGEGFWSYNRRINYFDEKASKEWEILRPKNEGPEVISDGYQGYSKKADAFFSGGSLKKNFLENEEIITQTDLFKFDFKLKSWVNLGKINFPKSNNAFRTIFWNGTHFVQLERDRVYFLNPLANTIHVYSDNTSYFEEAGNHYISNDTVLYYNPQNKGNLRFIAVDNLLKKSKYVGEFYRDSTSTFPNYIYVFIICIIIVLT
;
A
#
# COMPACT_ATOMS: atom_id res chain seq x y z
N VAL A 1 -2.84 -2.40 17.25
CA VAL A 1 -1.39 -2.47 17.47
C VAL A 1 -0.77 -3.20 16.28
N ASP A 2 0.23 -2.62 15.66
CA ASP A 2 0.96 -3.25 14.56
C ASP A 2 2.26 -3.85 15.09
N ALA A 3 2.52 -5.09 14.73
CA ALA A 3 3.74 -5.80 15.10
C ALA A 3 4.70 -5.87 13.90
N PHE A 4 5.98 -5.61 14.15
CA PHE A 4 7.03 -5.62 13.12
C PHE A 4 8.25 -6.38 13.62
N SER A 5 8.96 -7.03 12.71
CA SER A 5 10.32 -7.48 12.99
C SER A 5 11.22 -6.26 13.12
N GLY A 6 11.71 -6.02 14.33
CA GLY A 6 12.65 -4.94 14.63
C GLY A 6 14.09 -5.28 14.23
N PRO A 7 15.01 -4.32 14.34
CA PRO A 7 16.46 -4.61 14.27
C PRO A 7 16.86 -5.65 15.32
N ARG A 8 17.88 -6.47 15.02
CA ARG A 8 18.41 -7.50 15.93
C ARG A 8 17.41 -8.62 16.30
N GLN A 9 16.47 -8.94 15.41
CA GLN A 9 15.47 -9.99 15.64
C GLN A 9 14.52 -9.73 16.84
N THR A 10 14.35 -8.46 17.23
CA THR A 10 13.35 -8.09 18.21
C THR A 10 11.97 -7.97 17.57
N ILE A 11 10.93 -8.04 18.37
CA ILE A 11 9.56 -7.75 17.95
C ILE A 11 9.21 -6.35 18.44
N ARG A 12 8.80 -5.48 17.53
CA ARG A 12 8.36 -4.13 17.87
C ARG A 12 6.87 -3.96 17.66
N PHE A 13 6.26 -3.25 18.58
CA PHE A 13 4.84 -2.93 18.56
C PHE A 13 4.67 -1.42 18.48
N VAL A 14 3.88 -0.98 17.50
CA VAL A 14 3.47 0.42 17.39
C VAL A 14 2.00 0.51 17.75
N VAL A 15 1.67 1.32 18.76
CA VAL A 15 0.30 1.54 19.17
C VAL A 15 -0.34 2.55 18.24
N GLN A 16 -1.36 2.12 17.51
CA GLN A 16 -2.09 3.00 16.59
C GLN A 16 -2.72 4.18 17.33
N GLY A 17 -2.77 5.32 16.67
CA GLY A 17 -3.33 6.55 17.21
C GLY A 17 -2.43 7.30 18.20
N THR A 18 -1.53 6.61 18.90
CA THR A 18 -0.60 7.24 19.85
C THR A 18 0.83 7.31 19.33
N GLY A 19 1.21 6.37 18.45
CA GLY A 19 2.57 6.24 17.94
C GLY A 19 3.59 5.74 18.97
N LEU A 20 3.14 5.27 20.13
CA LEU A 20 4.03 4.69 21.12
C LEU A 20 4.69 3.43 20.55
N ILE A 21 6.00 3.28 20.78
CA ILE A 21 6.77 2.16 20.27
C ILE A 21 7.31 1.34 21.43
N TYR A 22 6.98 0.06 21.42
CA TYR A 22 7.47 -0.91 22.39
C TYR A 22 8.33 -1.96 21.69
N GLU A 23 9.37 -2.42 22.35
CA GLU A 23 10.20 -3.54 21.93
C GLU A 23 10.04 -4.69 22.91
N PHE A 24 9.77 -5.87 22.39
CA PHE A 24 9.68 -7.10 23.17
C PHE A 24 10.99 -7.87 23.06
N ASP A 25 11.60 -8.14 24.22
CA ASP A 25 12.72 -9.03 24.35
C ASP A 25 12.21 -10.46 24.63
N GLU A 26 12.46 -11.38 23.68
CA GLU A 26 11.99 -12.75 23.82
C GLU A 26 12.71 -13.53 24.94
N LYS A 27 13.95 -13.17 25.27
CA LYS A 27 14.74 -13.85 26.30
C LYS A 27 14.28 -13.44 27.70
N GLU A 28 14.22 -12.15 27.92
CA GLU A 28 13.83 -11.58 29.21
C GLU A 28 12.30 -11.55 29.41
N LYS A 29 11.52 -11.87 28.38
CA LYS A 29 10.03 -11.79 28.38
C LYS A 29 9.54 -10.41 28.82
N HIS A 30 10.27 -9.38 28.45
CA HIS A 30 10.03 -8.01 28.89
C HIS A 30 9.63 -7.11 27.71
N LEU A 31 8.67 -6.22 27.94
CA LEU A 31 8.22 -5.21 27.00
C LEU A 31 8.71 -3.84 27.45
N THR A 32 9.56 -3.21 26.65
CA THR A 32 10.14 -1.90 26.96
C THR A 32 9.67 -0.85 25.98
N ARG A 33 9.25 0.31 26.46
CA ARG A 33 9.00 1.46 25.61
C ARG A 33 10.34 2.06 25.15
N ILE A 34 10.52 2.21 23.84
CA ILE A 34 11.78 2.69 23.24
C ILE A 34 11.70 4.12 22.71
N ASP A 35 10.50 4.66 22.48
CA ASP A 35 10.30 6.04 22.06
C ASP A 35 10.16 7.00 23.26
N LYS A 36 10.42 8.29 23.00
CA LYS A 36 10.23 9.38 23.97
C LYS A 36 9.08 10.31 23.57
N THR A 37 8.35 9.97 22.53
CA THR A 37 7.29 10.80 21.97
C THR A 37 6.19 11.03 22.99
N THR A 38 5.90 12.28 23.28
CA THR A 38 4.80 12.65 24.18
C THR A 38 3.47 12.68 23.45
N HIS A 39 3.50 13.06 22.16
CA HIS A 39 2.31 13.10 21.31
C HIS A 39 2.71 12.97 19.84
N SER A 40 2.25 11.90 19.18
CA SER A 40 2.55 11.66 17.76
C SER A 40 1.44 12.06 16.81
N GLY A 41 0.33 12.56 17.33
CA GLY A 41 -0.88 12.81 16.56
C GLY A 41 -1.59 11.50 16.19
N TYR A 42 -2.80 11.64 15.75
CA TYR A 42 -3.65 10.51 15.35
C TYR A 42 -3.19 10.00 13.99
N ASN A 43 -2.79 8.73 13.92
CA ASN A 43 -2.38 8.07 12.69
C ASN A 43 -2.82 6.60 12.70
N PHE A 44 -4.14 6.40 12.84
CA PHE A 44 -4.76 5.10 12.62
C PHE A 44 -4.58 4.70 11.16
N SER A 45 -4.52 3.42 10.87
CA SER A 45 -4.45 2.88 9.50
C SER A 45 -3.28 3.43 8.65
N SER A 46 -2.25 4.00 9.26
CA SER A 46 -1.05 4.43 8.55
C SER A 46 -0.24 3.25 8.06
N HIS A 47 0.37 3.37 6.87
CA HIS A 47 1.27 2.35 6.37
C HIS A 47 2.65 2.46 7.01
N ARG A 48 3.13 1.35 7.62
CA ARG A 48 4.40 1.32 8.35
C ARG A 48 5.36 0.33 7.73
N PHE A 49 6.64 0.71 7.65
CA PHE A 49 7.71 -0.13 7.11
C PHE A 49 9.08 0.35 7.59
N TYR A 50 10.06 -0.54 7.51
CA TYR A 50 11.47 -0.20 7.74
C TYR A 50 12.18 0.15 6.43
N ARG A 51 12.93 1.26 6.47
CA ARG A 51 13.87 1.67 5.45
C ARG A 51 15.19 2.02 6.12
N ASN A 52 16.26 1.29 5.80
CA ASN A 52 17.61 1.49 6.41
C ASN A 52 17.57 1.54 7.95
N ASN A 53 16.86 0.63 8.59
CA ASN A 53 16.64 0.54 10.03
C ASN A 53 15.88 1.71 10.68
N ILE A 54 15.35 2.61 9.90
CA ILE A 54 14.46 3.69 10.33
C ILE A 54 13.03 3.25 10.10
N LEU A 55 12.17 3.38 11.09
CA LEU A 55 10.75 3.07 10.97
C LEU A 55 10.01 4.28 10.39
N TYR A 56 9.33 4.06 9.28
CA TYR A 56 8.45 5.05 8.64
C TYR A 56 6.99 4.75 8.94
N SER A 57 6.19 5.80 9.04
CA SER A 57 4.74 5.76 9.16
C SER A 57 4.17 6.82 8.21
N ILE A 58 3.45 6.39 7.19
CA ILE A 58 2.97 7.28 6.12
C ILE A 58 1.45 7.25 6.07
N GLY A 59 0.85 8.44 6.00
CA GLY A 59 -0.59 8.60 5.88
C GLY A 59 -1.34 8.22 7.15
N GLY A 60 -2.50 7.60 6.95
CA GLY A 60 -3.43 7.23 8.01
C GLY A 60 -4.51 8.28 8.24
N GLU A 61 -5.29 8.03 9.25
CA GLU A 61 -6.42 8.88 9.62
C GLU A 61 -6.35 9.30 11.08
N GLY A 62 -6.90 10.47 11.37
CA GLY A 62 -7.21 10.94 12.72
C GLY A 62 -8.69 10.81 12.99
N PHE A 63 -9.15 11.36 14.11
CA PHE A 63 -10.58 11.34 14.45
C PHE A 63 -11.45 12.16 13.46
N TRP A 64 -10.86 13.20 12.84
CA TRP A 64 -11.62 14.16 12.04
C TRP A 64 -11.00 14.45 10.68
N SER A 65 -9.80 13.92 10.39
CA SER A 65 -9.08 14.22 9.17
C SER A 65 -8.13 13.12 8.76
N TYR A 66 -7.88 13.03 7.47
CA TYR A 66 -6.84 12.18 6.91
C TYR A 66 -5.47 12.83 7.07
N ASN A 67 -4.48 11.98 7.31
CA ASN A 67 -3.10 12.40 7.45
C ASN A 67 -2.32 12.00 6.18
N ARG A 68 -1.63 12.95 5.55
CA ARG A 68 -0.73 12.70 4.41
C ARG A 68 0.75 12.87 4.77
N ARG A 69 1.04 12.91 6.06
CA ARG A 69 2.41 13.11 6.54
C ARG A 69 3.25 11.85 6.34
N ILE A 70 4.54 12.08 6.14
CA ILE A 70 5.57 11.07 6.18
C ILE A 70 6.30 11.24 7.49
N ASN A 71 6.01 10.38 8.46
CA ASN A 71 6.68 10.38 9.74
C ASN A 71 7.77 9.31 9.75
N TYR A 72 8.85 9.54 10.48
CA TYR A 72 9.90 8.55 10.69
C TYR A 72 10.39 8.57 12.13
N PHE A 73 10.84 7.42 12.59
CA PHE A 73 11.41 7.22 13.91
C PHE A 73 12.82 6.66 13.76
N ASP A 74 13.82 7.47 14.17
CA ASP A 74 15.22 7.06 14.23
C ASP A 74 15.61 6.88 15.68
N GLU A 75 15.78 5.61 16.10
CA GLU A 75 16.15 5.25 17.46
C GLU A 75 17.53 5.82 17.88
N LYS A 76 18.42 6.04 16.93
CA LYS A 76 19.77 6.55 17.19
C LYS A 76 19.83 8.08 17.31
N ALA A 77 18.78 8.76 16.85
CA ALA A 77 18.67 10.21 16.92
C ALA A 77 17.85 10.66 18.14
N SER A 78 16.74 11.35 17.92
CA SER A 78 15.93 11.94 18.98
C SER A 78 15.16 10.93 19.84
N LYS A 79 14.90 9.73 19.31
CA LYS A 79 13.92 8.77 19.83
C LYS A 79 12.50 9.31 19.85
N GLU A 80 12.20 10.24 18.97
CA GLU A 80 10.88 10.83 18.75
C GLU A 80 10.46 10.66 17.30
N TRP A 81 9.16 10.74 17.03
CA TRP A 81 8.67 10.80 15.68
C TRP A 81 8.98 12.15 15.06
N GLU A 82 9.65 12.13 13.92
CA GLU A 82 10.00 13.30 13.14
C GLU A 82 9.20 13.32 11.82
N ILE A 83 9.04 14.50 11.22
CA ILE A 83 8.32 14.67 9.97
C ILE A 83 9.30 14.88 8.83
N LEU A 84 9.27 13.99 7.84
CA LEU A 84 9.91 14.21 6.57
C LEU A 84 9.00 15.06 5.69
N ARG A 85 9.49 16.23 5.29
CA ARG A 85 8.74 17.15 4.41
C ARG A 85 9.09 16.88 2.95
N PRO A 86 8.12 16.48 2.11
CA PRO A 86 8.32 16.40 0.67
C PRO A 86 8.62 17.77 0.06
N LYS A 87 9.33 17.79 -1.06
CA LYS A 87 9.64 19.02 -1.81
C LYS A 87 8.45 19.55 -2.61
N ASN A 88 7.46 18.68 -2.88
CA ASN A 88 6.27 19.00 -3.64
C ASN A 88 5.04 18.34 -3.02
N GLU A 89 3.89 18.69 -3.51
CA GLU A 89 2.63 18.09 -3.08
C GLU A 89 2.51 16.65 -3.58
N GLY A 90 1.91 15.81 -2.75
CA GLY A 90 1.61 14.41 -3.03
C GLY A 90 0.11 14.16 -3.08
N PRO A 91 -0.29 12.90 -2.89
CA PRO A 91 -1.70 12.53 -2.83
C PRO A 91 -2.41 13.29 -1.71
N GLU A 92 -3.66 13.64 -1.94
CA GLU A 92 -4.48 14.34 -0.95
C GLU A 92 -4.79 13.47 0.27
N VAL A 93 -5.01 12.18 0.02
CA VAL A 93 -5.32 11.17 1.02
C VAL A 93 -4.37 9.99 0.88
N ILE A 94 -3.82 9.54 2.00
CA ILE A 94 -3.03 8.30 2.08
C ILE A 94 -3.66 7.46 3.20
N SER A 95 -4.72 6.75 2.86
CA SER A 95 -5.43 5.86 3.76
C SER A 95 -6.08 4.77 2.93
N ASP A 96 -6.06 3.54 3.42
CA ASP A 96 -6.56 2.36 2.72
C ASP A 96 -6.08 2.26 1.25
N GLY A 97 -6.56 1.31 0.47
CA GLY A 97 -6.17 1.16 -0.93
C GLY A 97 -4.78 0.56 -1.15
N TYR A 98 -4.11 0.98 -2.21
CA TYR A 98 -2.80 0.48 -2.60
C TYR A 98 -1.70 1.26 -1.90
N GLN A 99 -1.05 0.66 -0.92
CA GLN A 99 0.06 1.26 -0.19
C GLN A 99 1.20 0.27 -0.04
N GLY A 100 2.44 0.68 -0.36
CA GLY A 100 3.56 -0.22 -0.24
C GLY A 100 4.91 0.43 -0.46
N TYR A 101 5.92 -0.01 0.28
CA TYR A 101 7.31 0.41 0.13
C TYR A 101 8.11 -0.64 -0.65
N SER A 102 8.69 -0.24 -1.76
CA SER A 102 9.61 -1.05 -2.54
C SER A 102 11.05 -0.77 -2.15
N LYS A 103 11.71 -1.74 -1.53
CA LYS A 103 13.13 -1.67 -1.23
C LYS A 103 13.98 -1.57 -2.50
N LYS A 104 13.58 -2.26 -3.57
CA LYS A 104 14.30 -2.26 -4.87
C LYS A 104 14.32 -0.88 -5.51
N ALA A 105 13.20 -0.15 -5.45
CA ALA A 105 13.07 1.18 -6.04
C ALA A 105 13.41 2.31 -5.05
N ASP A 106 13.60 2.00 -3.77
CA ASP A 106 13.69 2.95 -2.66
C ASP A 106 12.55 3.98 -2.70
N ALA A 107 11.33 3.49 -2.92
CA ALA A 107 10.15 4.32 -3.13
C ALA A 107 8.90 3.75 -2.43
N PHE A 108 8.04 4.64 -2.00
CA PHE A 108 6.71 4.31 -1.48
C PHE A 108 5.65 4.63 -2.53
N PHE A 109 4.72 3.71 -2.71
CA PHE A 109 3.59 3.86 -3.62
C PHE A 109 2.29 4.02 -2.84
N SER A 110 1.42 4.92 -3.31
CA SER A 110 0.10 5.13 -2.73
C SER A 110 -0.91 5.48 -3.81
N GLY A 111 -2.10 4.88 -3.75
CA GLY A 111 -3.20 5.21 -4.65
C GLY A 111 -4.46 4.41 -4.34
N GLY A 112 -5.57 4.78 -4.97
CA GLY A 112 -6.85 4.14 -4.72
C GLY A 112 -7.38 4.31 -3.30
N SER A 113 -6.96 5.39 -2.62
CA SER A 113 -7.37 5.66 -1.25
C SER A 113 -8.85 5.97 -1.16
N LEU A 114 -9.46 5.45 -0.10
CA LEU A 114 -10.86 5.71 0.23
C LEU A 114 -10.92 6.85 1.26
N LYS A 115 -11.87 7.73 1.09
CA LYS A 115 -12.22 8.75 2.06
C LYS A 115 -13.60 8.43 2.62
N LYS A 116 -13.70 8.31 3.94
CA LYS A 116 -14.98 8.23 4.61
C LYS A 116 -15.53 9.64 4.80
N ASN A 117 -16.76 9.85 4.38
CA ASN A 117 -17.51 10.99 4.87
C ASN A 117 -17.99 10.63 6.28
N PHE A 118 -17.31 11.16 7.30
CA PHE A 118 -17.62 10.86 8.70
C PHE A 118 -19.01 11.30 9.13
N LEU A 119 -19.65 12.21 8.38
CA LEU A 119 -21.01 12.69 8.66
C LEU A 119 -22.07 11.79 8.02
N GLU A 120 -21.80 11.20 6.86
CA GLU A 120 -22.78 10.44 6.08
C GLU A 120 -22.49 8.93 6.07
N ASN A 121 -21.40 8.52 6.68
CA ASN A 121 -20.94 7.12 6.72
C ASN A 121 -20.73 6.48 5.33
N GLU A 122 -20.49 7.32 4.31
CA GLU A 122 -20.23 6.91 2.94
C GLU A 122 -18.72 6.85 2.65
N GLU A 123 -18.31 5.82 1.95
CA GLU A 123 -16.93 5.68 1.46
C GLU A 123 -16.85 6.17 0.01
N ILE A 124 -16.06 7.20 -0.23
CA ILE A 124 -15.84 7.75 -1.56
C ILE A 124 -14.38 7.52 -1.95
N ILE A 125 -14.14 6.93 -3.12
CA ILE A 125 -12.80 6.85 -3.70
C ILE A 125 -12.38 8.27 -4.10
N THR A 126 -11.47 8.87 -3.35
CA THR A 126 -11.00 10.24 -3.62
C THR A 126 -9.71 10.26 -4.40
N GLN A 127 -8.88 9.22 -4.26
CA GLN A 127 -7.58 9.14 -4.89
C GLN A 127 -7.60 8.09 -6.00
N THR A 128 -7.85 8.52 -7.24
CA THR A 128 -7.88 7.63 -8.41
C THR A 128 -6.52 7.45 -9.08
N ASP A 129 -5.54 8.28 -8.73
CA ASP A 129 -4.19 8.23 -9.29
C ASP A 129 -3.25 7.44 -8.39
N LEU A 130 -2.24 6.84 -9.01
CA LEU A 130 -1.12 6.22 -8.33
C LEU A 130 0.02 7.22 -8.19
N PHE A 131 0.51 7.38 -6.98
CA PHE A 131 1.66 8.22 -6.67
C PHE A 131 2.85 7.38 -6.23
N LYS A 132 4.04 7.85 -6.56
CA LYS A 132 5.31 7.32 -6.08
C LYS A 132 6.03 8.40 -5.28
N PHE A 133 6.39 8.13 -4.03
CA PHE A 133 7.33 8.96 -3.27
C PHE A 133 8.75 8.41 -3.43
N ASP A 134 9.62 9.21 -3.99
CA ASP A 134 11.03 8.90 -4.13
C ASP A 134 11.81 9.40 -2.92
N PHE A 135 12.36 8.50 -2.12
CA PHE A 135 13.07 8.86 -0.89
C PHE A 135 14.38 9.59 -1.14
N LYS A 136 15.06 9.33 -2.26
CA LYS A 136 16.31 10.00 -2.62
C LYS A 136 16.05 11.45 -3.02
N LEU A 137 15.03 11.67 -3.82
CA LEU A 137 14.63 13.01 -4.27
C LEU A 137 13.80 13.76 -3.23
N LYS A 138 13.20 13.04 -2.28
CA LYS A 138 12.21 13.54 -1.30
C LYS A 138 11.02 14.21 -1.99
N SER A 139 10.52 13.60 -3.05
CA SER A 139 9.45 14.18 -3.87
C SER A 139 8.44 13.12 -4.33
N TRP A 140 7.21 13.56 -4.52
CA TRP A 140 6.14 12.78 -5.10
C TRP A 140 6.16 12.87 -6.63
N VAL A 141 5.82 11.78 -7.28
CA VAL A 141 5.57 11.68 -8.71
C VAL A 141 4.19 11.08 -8.91
N ASN A 142 3.33 11.75 -9.65
CA ASN A 142 2.06 11.18 -10.10
C ASN A 142 2.35 10.25 -11.29
N LEU A 143 2.04 8.98 -11.15
CA LEU A 143 2.25 7.97 -12.19
C LEU A 143 1.06 7.87 -13.14
N GLY A 144 -0.09 8.43 -12.76
CA GLY A 144 -1.29 8.44 -13.56
C GLY A 144 -2.48 7.69 -12.94
N LYS A 145 -3.55 7.62 -13.71
CA LYS A 145 -4.83 7.08 -13.27
C LYS A 145 -4.81 5.55 -13.19
N ILE A 146 -5.21 5.01 -12.04
CA ILE A 146 -5.25 3.58 -11.78
C ILE A 146 -6.34 2.91 -12.63
N ASN A 147 -5.98 1.83 -13.31
CA ASN A 147 -6.91 0.88 -13.89
C ASN A 147 -7.31 -0.11 -12.81
N PHE A 148 -8.38 0.20 -12.09
CA PHE A 148 -8.89 -0.73 -11.08
C PHE A 148 -9.37 -2.00 -11.76
N PRO A 149 -8.95 -3.19 -11.27
CA PRO A 149 -9.61 -4.43 -11.66
C PRO A 149 -11.10 -4.30 -11.38
N LYS A 150 -11.93 -4.63 -12.37
CA LYS A 150 -13.39 -4.63 -12.17
C LYS A 150 -13.71 -5.72 -11.14
N SER A 151 -13.93 -5.31 -9.91
CA SER A 151 -14.35 -6.18 -8.82
C SER A 151 -15.83 -5.99 -8.58
N ASN A 152 -16.55 -7.08 -8.57
CA ASN A 152 -17.97 -7.09 -8.19
C ASN A 152 -18.14 -7.36 -6.68
N ASN A 153 -17.05 -7.53 -5.95
CA ASN A 153 -17.06 -7.92 -4.55
C ASN A 153 -16.69 -6.77 -3.63
N ALA A 154 -17.54 -6.50 -2.65
CA ALA A 154 -17.31 -5.53 -1.59
C ALA A 154 -16.12 -5.91 -0.66
N PHE A 155 -15.70 -7.17 -0.68
CA PHE A 155 -14.64 -7.71 0.18
C PHE A 155 -13.37 -7.93 -0.64
N ARG A 156 -12.47 -6.97 -0.58
CA ARG A 156 -11.12 -7.10 -1.14
C ARG A 156 -10.09 -6.87 -0.06
N THR A 157 -9.16 -7.79 0.03
CA THR A 157 -7.96 -7.61 0.85
C THR A 157 -6.82 -7.23 -0.07
N ILE A 158 -6.18 -6.11 0.22
CA ILE A 158 -5.01 -5.63 -0.54
C ILE A 158 -3.82 -5.62 0.40
N PHE A 159 -2.70 -6.16 -0.04
CA PHE A 159 -1.43 -6.08 0.67
C PHE A 159 -0.26 -5.91 -0.29
N TRP A 160 0.86 -5.51 0.25
CA TRP A 160 2.12 -5.34 -0.47
C TRP A 160 3.08 -6.49 -0.15
N ASN A 161 3.58 -7.20 -1.17
CA ASN A 161 4.55 -8.29 -1.00
C ASN A 161 6.01 -7.88 -1.25
N GLY A 162 6.31 -6.59 -1.32
CA GLY A 162 7.64 -6.05 -1.64
C GLY A 162 7.83 -5.65 -3.11
N THR A 163 7.01 -6.18 -4.03
CA THR A 163 7.07 -5.90 -5.48
C THR A 163 5.73 -5.65 -6.12
N HIS A 164 4.67 -6.25 -5.62
CA HIS A 164 3.31 -6.15 -6.14
C HIS A 164 2.33 -5.78 -5.05
N PHE A 165 1.32 -5.03 -5.40
CA PHE A 165 0.08 -5.06 -4.65
C PHE A 165 -0.64 -6.35 -5.01
N VAL A 166 -0.96 -7.13 -4.01
CA VAL A 166 -1.70 -8.38 -4.15
C VAL A 166 -3.11 -8.13 -3.67
N GLN A 167 -4.07 -8.21 -4.58
CA GLN A 167 -5.48 -8.06 -4.27
C GLN A 167 -6.14 -9.42 -4.31
N LEU A 168 -6.66 -9.83 -3.16
CA LEU A 168 -7.37 -11.10 -3.03
C LEU A 168 -8.86 -10.87 -3.22
N GLU A 169 -9.45 -11.64 -4.11
CA GLU A 169 -10.90 -11.75 -4.32
C GLU A 169 -11.32 -13.21 -4.20
N ARG A 170 -12.61 -13.45 -4.18
CA ARG A 170 -13.17 -14.80 -3.93
C ARG A 170 -12.58 -15.88 -4.84
N ASP A 171 -12.49 -15.61 -6.13
CA ASP A 171 -12.09 -16.55 -7.17
C ASP A 171 -10.83 -16.12 -7.94
N ARG A 172 -10.23 -14.98 -7.54
CA ARG A 172 -9.12 -14.36 -8.28
C ARG A 172 -8.10 -13.74 -7.34
N VAL A 173 -6.86 -13.74 -7.81
CA VAL A 173 -5.78 -13.00 -7.19
C VAL A 173 -5.16 -12.09 -8.24
N TYR A 174 -5.19 -10.79 -7.99
CA TYR A 174 -4.55 -9.80 -8.86
C TYR A 174 -3.18 -9.43 -8.31
N PHE A 175 -2.22 -9.33 -9.20
CA PHE A 175 -0.86 -8.86 -8.94
C PHE A 175 -0.63 -7.57 -9.72
N LEU A 176 -0.56 -6.46 -9.03
CA LEU A 176 -0.42 -5.14 -9.63
C LEU A 176 0.99 -4.62 -9.36
N ASN A 177 1.80 -4.54 -10.40
CA ASN A 177 3.19 -4.10 -10.29
C ASN A 177 3.32 -2.61 -10.66
N PRO A 178 3.59 -1.73 -9.69
CA PRO A 178 3.69 -0.29 -9.97
C PRO A 178 4.98 0.11 -10.70
N LEU A 179 6.02 -0.73 -10.67
CA LEU A 179 7.28 -0.45 -11.36
C LEU A 179 7.26 -0.88 -12.82
N ALA A 180 6.63 -2.02 -13.10
CA ALA A 180 6.51 -2.55 -14.45
C ALA A 180 5.22 -2.07 -15.15
N ASN A 181 4.34 -1.40 -14.42
CA ASN A 181 3.01 -0.98 -14.88
C ASN A 181 2.18 -2.14 -15.45
N THR A 182 2.11 -3.25 -14.72
CA THR A 182 1.40 -4.44 -15.17
C THR A 182 0.39 -4.94 -14.17
N ILE A 183 -0.70 -5.51 -14.68
CA ILE A 183 -1.66 -6.32 -13.92
C ILE A 183 -1.59 -7.75 -14.43
N HIS A 184 -1.41 -8.68 -13.50
CA HIS A 184 -1.54 -10.11 -13.73
C HIS A 184 -2.70 -10.64 -12.90
N VAL A 185 -3.40 -11.64 -13.42
CA VAL A 185 -4.50 -12.31 -12.71
C VAL A 185 -4.26 -13.81 -12.66
N TYR A 186 -4.40 -14.36 -11.48
CA TYR A 186 -4.56 -15.79 -11.27
C TYR A 186 -6.04 -16.06 -10.96
N SER A 187 -6.61 -17.02 -11.66
CA SER A 187 -7.97 -17.53 -11.39
C SER A 187 -7.96 -19.03 -11.52
N ASP A 188 -8.60 -19.68 -10.60
CA ASP A 188 -8.97 -21.08 -10.73
C ASP A 188 -10.42 -21.26 -10.27
N ASN A 189 -10.98 -22.43 -10.49
CA ASN A 189 -12.35 -22.73 -10.11
C ASN A 189 -12.54 -23.01 -8.62
N THR A 190 -11.48 -22.85 -7.82
CA THR A 190 -11.55 -23.03 -6.37
C THR A 190 -11.73 -21.69 -5.68
N SER A 191 -12.76 -21.56 -4.85
CA SER A 191 -12.92 -20.42 -3.94
C SER A 191 -11.81 -20.47 -2.89
N TYR A 192 -10.74 -19.70 -3.09
CA TYR A 192 -9.64 -19.62 -2.11
C TYR A 192 -9.99 -18.76 -0.92
N PHE A 193 -10.82 -17.75 -1.13
CA PHE A 193 -11.10 -16.71 -0.13
C PHE A 193 -12.61 -16.53 0.00
N GLU A 194 -13.19 -17.27 0.94
CA GLU A 194 -14.60 -17.08 1.31
C GLU A 194 -14.72 -15.88 2.27
N GLU A 195 -15.86 -15.20 2.23
CA GLU A 195 -16.13 -13.92 2.89
C GLU A 195 -15.90 -13.88 4.42
N ALA A 196 -15.85 -15.02 5.07
CA ALA A 196 -15.74 -15.15 6.54
C ALA A 196 -14.36 -15.55 7.04
N GLY A 197 -13.33 -15.55 6.20
CA GLY A 197 -12.00 -16.01 6.58
C GLY A 197 -11.11 -14.91 7.14
N ASN A 198 -10.34 -15.26 8.17
CA ASN A 198 -9.26 -14.41 8.65
C ASN A 198 -8.00 -14.64 7.81
N HIS A 199 -7.38 -13.58 7.39
CA HIS A 199 -6.14 -13.59 6.62
C HIS A 199 -5.00 -13.06 7.48
N TYR A 200 -3.90 -13.77 7.46
CA TYR A 200 -2.63 -13.28 7.96
C TYR A 200 -1.60 -13.36 6.83
N ILE A 201 -0.87 -12.29 6.61
CA ILE A 201 0.05 -12.17 5.49
C ILE A 201 1.45 -11.99 6.05
N SER A 202 2.34 -12.89 5.68
CA SER A 202 3.75 -12.81 6.04
C SER A 202 4.59 -13.04 4.78
N ASN A 203 5.31 -11.99 4.36
CA ASN A 203 6.13 -11.99 3.15
C ASN A 203 5.35 -12.48 1.91
N ASP A 204 5.73 -13.65 1.37
CA ASP A 204 5.14 -14.25 0.16
C ASP A 204 4.08 -15.31 0.47
N THR A 205 3.61 -15.38 1.70
CA THR A 205 2.64 -16.40 2.11
C THR A 205 1.41 -15.75 2.73
N VAL A 206 0.25 -16.11 2.21
CA VAL A 206 -1.04 -15.83 2.84
C VAL A 206 -1.45 -17.03 3.66
N LEU A 207 -1.64 -16.79 4.94
CA LEU A 207 -2.25 -17.74 5.85
C LEU A 207 -3.73 -17.45 5.89
N TYR A 208 -4.53 -18.39 5.49
CA TYR A 208 -5.98 -18.29 5.46
C TYR A 208 -6.61 -19.28 6.42
N TYR A 209 -7.47 -18.77 7.29
CA TYR A 209 -8.24 -19.58 8.21
C TYR A 209 -9.73 -19.31 8.03
N ASN A 210 -10.49 -20.34 7.65
CA ASN A 210 -11.93 -20.28 7.59
C ASN A 210 -12.54 -21.08 8.75
N PRO A 211 -13.11 -20.40 9.75
CA PRO A 211 -13.71 -21.08 10.90
C PRO A 211 -14.95 -21.91 10.54
N GLN A 212 -15.63 -21.59 9.43
CA GLN A 212 -16.83 -22.30 8.97
C GLN A 212 -16.48 -23.65 8.31
N ASN A 213 -15.28 -23.80 7.76
CA ASN A 213 -14.79 -25.01 7.11
C ASN A 213 -13.95 -25.89 8.06
N LYS A 214 -14.49 -26.24 9.23
CA LYS A 214 -13.86 -27.13 10.23
C LYS A 214 -12.40 -26.75 10.58
N GLY A 215 -12.06 -25.45 10.55
CA GLY A 215 -10.77 -24.97 11.01
C GLY A 215 -9.58 -25.33 10.11
N ASN A 216 -9.78 -25.59 8.83
CA ASN A 216 -8.67 -25.84 7.91
C ASN A 216 -7.84 -24.56 7.71
N LEU A 217 -6.61 -24.60 8.21
CA LEU A 217 -5.60 -23.60 7.96
C LEU A 217 -4.98 -23.87 6.59
N ARG A 218 -5.00 -22.89 5.70
CA ARG A 218 -4.39 -22.99 4.36
C ARG A 218 -3.22 -22.03 4.26
N PHE A 219 -2.14 -22.50 3.65
CA PHE A 219 -0.96 -21.70 3.31
C PHE A 219 -0.92 -21.52 1.80
N ILE A 220 -0.92 -20.29 1.35
CA ILE A 220 -0.90 -19.97 -0.07
C ILE A 220 0.38 -19.20 -0.36
N ALA A 221 1.28 -19.83 -1.10
CA ALA A 221 2.49 -19.18 -1.58
C ALA A 221 2.14 -18.23 -2.74
N VAL A 222 2.21 -16.95 -2.49
CA VAL A 222 1.85 -15.88 -3.45
C VAL A 222 2.67 -15.97 -4.73
N ASP A 223 3.96 -16.23 -4.63
CA ASP A 223 4.85 -16.40 -5.77
C ASP A 223 4.46 -17.55 -6.70
N ASN A 224 3.90 -18.64 -6.15
CA ASN A 224 3.44 -19.75 -6.97
C ASN A 224 2.19 -19.36 -7.77
N LEU A 225 1.33 -18.53 -7.22
CA LEU A 225 0.16 -17.99 -7.93
C LEU A 225 0.60 -17.01 -9.01
N LEU A 226 1.56 -16.13 -8.70
CA LEU A 226 2.11 -15.18 -9.66
C LEU A 226 2.71 -15.89 -10.88
N LYS A 227 3.50 -16.95 -10.69
CA LYS A 227 4.06 -17.75 -11.80
C LYS A 227 3.01 -18.36 -12.72
N LYS A 228 1.81 -18.64 -12.21
CA LYS A 228 0.69 -19.19 -12.98
C LYS A 228 -0.28 -18.13 -13.48
N SER A 229 -0.08 -16.87 -13.11
CA SER A 229 -0.96 -15.77 -13.50
C SER A 229 -0.77 -15.36 -14.95
N LYS A 230 -1.79 -14.73 -15.52
CA LYS A 230 -1.79 -14.19 -16.88
C LYS A 230 -1.77 -12.68 -16.85
N TYR A 231 -1.01 -12.05 -17.74
CA TYR A 231 -1.06 -10.61 -17.96
C TYR A 231 -2.44 -10.21 -18.52
N VAL A 232 -3.01 -9.15 -17.97
CA VAL A 232 -4.34 -8.66 -18.36
C VAL A 232 -4.38 -7.19 -18.71
N GLY A 233 -3.31 -6.44 -18.46
CA GLY A 233 -3.26 -5.01 -18.82
C GLY A 233 -2.30 -4.19 -17.99
N GLU A 234 -2.36 -2.88 -18.18
CA GLU A 234 -1.59 -1.89 -17.45
C GLU A 234 -2.26 -1.52 -16.13
N PHE A 235 -1.45 -1.34 -15.09
CA PHE A 235 -1.94 -0.98 -13.76
C PHE A 235 -2.41 0.49 -13.70
N TYR A 236 -1.72 1.38 -14.38
CA TYR A 236 -2.10 2.79 -14.46
C TYR A 236 -1.87 3.33 -15.86
N ARG A 237 -2.60 4.39 -16.21
CA ARG A 237 -2.42 5.13 -17.45
C ARG A 237 -1.71 6.43 -17.14
N ASP A 238 -0.57 6.63 -17.79
CA ASP A 238 0.19 7.86 -17.66
C ASP A 238 -0.69 9.06 -18.06
N SER A 239 -0.83 9.99 -17.14
CA SER A 239 -1.58 11.23 -17.38
C SER A 239 -0.91 12.14 -18.42
N THR A 240 0.39 11.94 -18.67
CA THR A 240 1.16 12.71 -19.66
C THR A 240 1.04 12.14 -21.06
N SER A 241 0.52 10.92 -21.24
CA SER A 241 0.39 10.26 -22.55
C SER A 241 -0.82 10.71 -23.37
N THR A 242 -1.62 11.63 -22.87
CA THR A 242 -2.60 12.32 -23.70
C THR A 242 -1.93 13.41 -24.55
N PHE A 243 -0.98 13.03 -25.41
CA PHE A 243 -0.87 13.76 -26.67
C PHE A 243 -2.21 13.57 -27.36
N PRO A 244 -2.98 14.63 -27.48
CA PRO A 244 -4.29 14.47 -28.08
C PRO A 244 -4.08 13.93 -29.50
N ASN A 245 -4.73 12.81 -29.83
CA ASN A 245 -4.68 12.19 -31.15
C ASN A 245 -4.96 13.18 -32.32
N TYR A 246 -5.56 14.33 -32.02
CA TYR A 246 -5.76 15.41 -32.99
C TYR A 246 -4.46 16.10 -33.43
N ILE A 247 -3.34 16.06 -32.64
CA ILE A 247 -2.06 16.58 -33.11
C ILE A 247 -1.52 15.71 -34.25
N TYR A 248 -1.64 14.37 -34.13
CA TYR A 248 -1.29 13.48 -35.24
C TYR A 248 -2.22 13.65 -36.43
N VAL A 249 -3.51 13.78 -36.18
CA VAL A 249 -4.49 14.07 -37.24
C VAL A 249 -4.20 15.43 -37.88
N PHE A 250 -3.85 16.46 -37.09
CA PHE A 250 -3.52 17.78 -37.61
C PHE A 250 -2.21 17.77 -38.43
N ILE A 251 -1.19 17.05 -38.00
CA ILE A 251 0.06 16.86 -38.76
C ILE A 251 -0.21 16.10 -40.06
N ILE A 252 -0.99 15.05 -40.03
CA ILE A 252 -1.38 14.29 -41.23
C ILE A 252 -2.17 15.17 -42.20
N CYS A 253 -3.13 15.97 -41.73
CA CYS A 253 -3.88 16.92 -42.55
C CYS A 253 -2.99 18.00 -43.18
N ILE A 254 -1.99 18.53 -42.44
CA ILE A 254 -1.03 19.49 -43.01
C ILE A 254 -0.16 18.84 -44.09
N ILE A 255 0.27 17.60 -43.91
CA ILE A 255 1.06 16.90 -44.91
C ILE A 255 0.23 16.67 -46.19
N ILE A 256 -1.04 16.32 -46.05
CA ILE A 256 -1.93 16.09 -47.20
C ILE A 256 -2.23 17.40 -47.95
N VAL A 257 -2.23 18.55 -47.29
CA VAL A 257 -2.52 19.85 -47.95
C VAL A 257 -1.25 20.41 -48.64
N LEU A 258 -0.04 19.95 -48.24
CA LEU A 258 1.22 20.41 -48.81
C LEU A 258 1.78 19.48 -49.92
N THR A 259 1.12 18.34 -50.15
CA THR A 259 1.38 17.44 -51.30
C THR A 259 0.35 17.60 -52.39
#